data_1b0e7841f8d8f10df8f8f25e3b3fae28
#
_entry.id   1b0e7841f8d8f10df8f8f25e3b3fae28
#
_cell.length_a   1.000
_cell.length_b   1.000
_cell.length_c   1.000
_cell.angle_alpha   90.00
_cell.angle_beta   90.00
_cell.angle_gamma   90.00
#
_symmetry.space_group_name_H-M   'P 1'
#
loop_
_entity.id
_entity.type
_entity.pdbx_description
1 polymer ?
#
loop_
_entity_poly.entity_id
_entity_poly.type
_entity_poly.pdbx_seq_one_letter_code
_entity_poly.pdbx_strand_id
1 'polypeptide(L)'
;MKKKASRDEGCVNPGPGLACAEPSISIPADVQQVELEVDGRKVRLTNLGKVFWPDLGITKRDLLQYYLDVSPYLLPHVRDRAMVMKRYPHGITGDFFFMKRTPSPRPNWISTCSIEHDSGNIIDFPVVRDVASLLWIINLGCIDLNQWYATCDDTNRPDYLHFDLDPTEGAGFEEVLEAARFVHQLLDSLGFPNLAKTTGSRGIHIYVPIHRGPVQKQVWQFAKGFAKSVAQLRPELITAEYRVAKRPPNHVLVDYNQNAWGRTLASVYSVRPKRAATTSAPVSWEEISRGLKIEDFRLDNMRPRLCEIGDLWTPLFDPDRRVDLSPFLKRGRAG
;
A
#
# COMPACT_ATOMS: atom_id res chain seq x y z
N MET A 1 30.92 -6.78 -33.38
CA MET A 1 29.54 -7.21 -33.03
C MET A 1 29.03 -6.30 -31.94
N LYS A 2 28.12 -5.36 -32.31
CA LYS A 2 27.52 -4.39 -31.36
C LYS A 2 26.31 -5.07 -30.72
N LYS A 3 26.34 -5.27 -29.38
CA LYS A 3 25.17 -5.66 -28.59
C LYS A 3 24.19 -4.48 -28.54
N LYS A 4 23.01 -4.67 -29.11
CA LYS A 4 21.87 -3.78 -28.91
C LYS A 4 21.40 -3.93 -27.47
N ALA A 5 21.44 -2.85 -26.71
CA ALA A 5 20.72 -2.74 -25.44
C ALA A 5 19.21 -2.71 -25.73
N SER A 6 18.47 -3.64 -25.12
CA SER A 6 17.02 -3.59 -25.09
C SER A 6 16.59 -2.35 -24.31
N ARG A 7 15.82 -1.48 -24.93
CA ARG A 7 15.13 -0.40 -24.22
C ARG A 7 14.12 -1.02 -23.30
N ASP A 8 14.25 -0.80 -22.01
CA ASP A 8 13.19 -0.95 -21.03
C ASP A 8 12.05 -0.01 -21.47
N GLU A 9 10.95 -0.59 -21.92
CA GLU A 9 9.71 0.17 -22.07
C GLU A 9 9.22 0.50 -20.66
N GLY A 10 9.57 1.69 -20.20
CA GLY A 10 9.11 2.24 -18.93
C GLY A 10 7.59 2.21 -18.89
N CYS A 11 7.05 1.61 -17.83
CA CYS A 11 5.62 1.61 -17.54
C CYS A 11 5.13 3.05 -17.48
N VAL A 12 4.50 3.52 -18.56
CA VAL A 12 3.87 4.85 -18.62
C VAL A 12 2.62 4.76 -17.75
N ASN A 13 2.60 5.52 -16.66
CA ASN A 13 1.42 5.66 -15.83
C ASN A 13 0.30 6.31 -16.66
N PRO A 14 -0.89 5.73 -16.77
CA PRO A 14 -1.95 6.33 -17.55
C PRO A 14 -2.38 7.66 -16.92
N GLY A 15 -2.26 8.74 -17.66
CA GLY A 15 -2.76 10.06 -17.26
C GLY A 15 -4.28 10.10 -17.12
N PRO A 16 -4.86 11.19 -16.62
CA PRO A 16 -6.31 11.39 -16.55
C PRO A 16 -6.94 11.14 -17.92
N GLY A 17 -8.02 10.36 -17.97
CA GLY A 17 -8.76 10.06 -19.19
C GLY A 17 -8.49 8.70 -19.84
N LEU A 18 -7.35 8.04 -19.61
CA LEU A 18 -7.07 6.71 -20.17
C LEU A 18 -7.84 5.56 -19.48
N ALA A 19 -8.21 5.75 -18.22
CA ALA A 19 -8.98 4.75 -17.45
C ALA A 19 -10.50 4.82 -17.67
N CYS A 20 -10.99 5.82 -18.41
CA CYS A 20 -12.41 5.97 -18.73
C CYS A 20 -12.83 5.11 -19.92
N ALA A 21 -11.89 4.49 -20.64
CA ALA A 21 -12.23 3.43 -21.56
C ALA A 21 -12.87 2.26 -20.80
N GLU A 22 -13.85 1.59 -21.41
CA GLU A 22 -14.42 0.37 -20.85
C GLU A 22 -13.28 -0.60 -20.47
N PRO A 23 -13.42 -1.36 -19.36
CA PRO A 23 -12.38 -2.32 -18.99
C PRO A 23 -12.12 -3.24 -20.18
N SER A 24 -10.87 -3.35 -20.58
CA SER A 24 -10.48 -4.20 -21.72
C SER A 24 -10.85 -5.68 -21.49
N ILE A 25 -11.06 -6.06 -20.24
CA ILE A 25 -11.45 -7.40 -19.80
C ILE A 25 -12.57 -7.28 -18.76
N SER A 26 -13.70 -7.95 -19.01
CA SER A 26 -14.80 -8.06 -18.06
C SER A 26 -14.95 -9.51 -17.60
N ILE A 27 -15.07 -9.71 -16.29
CA ILE A 27 -15.33 -11.04 -15.72
C ILE A 27 -16.82 -11.36 -15.87
N PRO A 28 -17.21 -12.45 -16.59
CA PRO A 28 -18.60 -12.76 -16.86
C PRO A 28 -19.47 -12.87 -15.60
N ALA A 29 -20.73 -12.38 -15.68
CA ALA A 29 -21.62 -12.29 -14.54
C ALA A 29 -22.13 -13.65 -14.04
N ASP A 30 -22.49 -14.54 -14.94
CA ASP A 30 -23.33 -15.73 -14.63
C ASP A 30 -22.53 -17.04 -14.52
N VAL A 31 -21.23 -16.93 -14.18
CA VAL A 31 -20.37 -18.10 -14.05
C VAL A 31 -19.74 -18.18 -12.65
N GLN A 32 -19.55 -19.42 -12.17
CA GLN A 32 -18.86 -19.66 -10.89
C GLN A 32 -17.34 -19.75 -11.06
N GLN A 33 -16.87 -20.04 -12.27
CA GLN A 33 -15.46 -20.07 -12.61
C GLN A 33 -15.27 -19.70 -14.09
N VAL A 34 -14.09 -19.13 -14.37
CA VAL A 34 -13.69 -18.75 -15.72
C VAL A 34 -12.17 -18.86 -15.85
N GLU A 35 -11.69 -19.19 -17.03
CA GLU A 35 -10.28 -19.03 -17.40
C GLU A 35 -10.17 -17.77 -18.27
N LEU A 36 -9.43 -16.78 -17.78
CA LEU A 36 -9.15 -15.54 -18.51
C LEU A 36 -7.75 -15.59 -19.10
N GLU A 37 -7.59 -15.14 -20.31
CA GLU A 37 -6.28 -14.86 -20.88
C GLU A 37 -5.91 -13.40 -20.61
N VAL A 38 -4.86 -13.20 -19.80
CA VAL A 38 -4.39 -11.88 -19.34
C VAL A 38 -2.87 -11.87 -19.42
N ASP A 39 -2.29 -10.86 -20.04
CA ASP A 39 -0.83 -10.73 -20.23
C ASP A 39 -0.20 -12.00 -20.84
N GLY A 40 -0.90 -12.65 -21.80
CA GLY A 40 -0.46 -13.89 -22.45
C GLY A 40 -0.46 -15.11 -21.52
N ARG A 41 -1.16 -15.06 -20.40
CA ARG A 41 -1.27 -16.14 -19.41
C ARG A 41 -2.71 -16.51 -19.15
N LYS A 42 -2.94 -17.80 -18.92
CA LYS A 42 -4.23 -18.33 -18.51
C LYS A 42 -4.36 -18.27 -16.99
N VAL A 43 -5.32 -17.48 -16.50
CA VAL A 43 -5.62 -17.32 -15.09
C VAL A 43 -7.00 -17.92 -14.80
N ARG A 44 -7.01 -19.00 -14.03
CA ARG A 44 -8.26 -19.63 -13.60
C ARG A 44 -8.81 -18.93 -12.38
N LEU A 45 -9.98 -18.31 -12.51
CA LEU A 45 -10.73 -17.68 -11.43
C LEU A 45 -11.86 -18.59 -10.98
N THR A 46 -12.08 -18.70 -9.67
CA THR A 46 -13.02 -19.68 -9.07
C THR A 46 -13.86 -19.06 -7.96
N ASN A 47 -15.02 -19.69 -7.68
CA ASN A 47 -15.95 -19.25 -6.64
C ASN A 47 -16.38 -17.79 -6.82
N LEU A 48 -16.65 -17.39 -8.04
CA LEU A 48 -16.93 -16.00 -8.41
C LEU A 48 -18.18 -15.44 -7.75
N GLY A 49 -19.23 -16.26 -7.58
CA GLY A 49 -20.46 -15.89 -6.91
C GLY A 49 -20.37 -15.90 -5.36
N LYS A 50 -19.21 -16.24 -4.78
CA LYS A 50 -19.07 -16.23 -3.32
C LYS A 50 -19.18 -14.81 -2.77
N VAL A 51 -20.14 -14.60 -1.86
CA VAL A 51 -20.35 -13.28 -1.23
C VAL A 51 -19.22 -13.00 -0.24
N PHE A 52 -18.53 -11.87 -0.43
CA PHE A 52 -17.44 -11.41 0.44
C PHE A 52 -17.88 -10.30 1.39
N TRP A 53 -18.83 -9.47 1.01
CA TRP A 53 -19.49 -8.47 1.87
C TRP A 53 -20.99 -8.70 1.86
N PRO A 54 -21.52 -9.45 2.84
CA PRO A 54 -22.96 -9.80 2.87
C PRO A 54 -23.89 -8.59 2.88
N ASP A 55 -23.57 -7.57 3.66
CA ASP A 55 -24.41 -6.37 3.81
C ASP A 55 -24.48 -5.54 2.50
N LEU A 56 -23.51 -5.69 1.62
CA LEU A 56 -23.41 -4.94 0.35
C LEU A 56 -23.70 -5.82 -0.88
N GLY A 57 -23.85 -7.13 -0.69
CA GLY A 57 -23.99 -8.07 -1.81
C GLY A 57 -22.73 -8.20 -2.68
N ILE A 58 -21.57 -7.64 -2.25
CA ILE A 58 -20.34 -7.68 -3.02
C ILE A 58 -19.76 -9.10 -2.99
N THR A 59 -19.50 -9.62 -4.17
CA THR A 59 -18.98 -10.97 -4.40
C THR A 59 -17.47 -10.98 -4.62
N LYS A 60 -16.89 -12.17 -4.67
CA LYS A 60 -15.50 -12.35 -5.08
C LYS A 60 -15.25 -11.88 -6.51
N ARG A 61 -16.24 -12.00 -7.41
CA ARG A 61 -16.18 -11.45 -8.78
C ARG A 61 -15.98 -9.95 -8.74
N ASP A 62 -16.78 -9.24 -7.94
CA ASP A 62 -16.72 -7.77 -7.86
C ASP A 62 -15.36 -7.31 -7.33
N LEU A 63 -14.81 -8.03 -6.36
CA LEU A 63 -13.47 -7.78 -5.86
C LEU A 63 -12.39 -8.00 -6.93
N LEU A 64 -12.49 -9.09 -7.71
CA LEU A 64 -11.56 -9.38 -8.80
C LEU A 64 -11.68 -8.34 -9.93
N GLN A 65 -12.91 -7.94 -10.28
CA GLN A 65 -13.16 -6.90 -11.28
C GLN A 65 -12.58 -5.56 -10.82
N TYR A 66 -12.80 -5.19 -9.56
CA TYR A 66 -12.19 -3.98 -8.98
C TYR A 66 -10.67 -3.96 -9.17
N TYR A 67 -9.98 -5.04 -8.78
CA TYR A 67 -8.52 -5.09 -8.91
C TYR A 67 -8.06 -5.11 -10.37
N LEU A 68 -8.84 -5.67 -11.27
CA LEU A 68 -8.59 -5.60 -12.71
C LEU A 68 -8.70 -4.14 -13.19
N ASP A 69 -9.76 -3.44 -12.80
CA ASP A 69 -10.03 -2.05 -13.20
C ASP A 69 -8.97 -1.06 -12.67
N VAL A 70 -8.50 -1.24 -11.44
CA VAL A 70 -7.48 -0.36 -10.84
C VAL A 70 -6.05 -0.82 -11.11
N SER A 71 -5.85 -1.96 -11.78
CA SER A 71 -4.52 -2.53 -12.00
C SER A 71 -3.53 -1.59 -12.68
N PRO A 72 -3.91 -0.75 -13.67
CA PRO A 72 -2.97 0.18 -14.30
C PRO A 72 -2.36 1.18 -13.31
N TYR A 73 -3.12 1.54 -12.27
CA TYR A 73 -2.69 2.49 -11.24
C TYR A 73 -2.01 1.77 -10.06
N LEU A 74 -2.46 0.56 -9.71
CA LEU A 74 -1.93 -0.22 -8.60
C LEU A 74 -0.56 -0.84 -8.90
N LEU A 75 -0.41 -1.44 -10.09
CA LEU A 75 0.77 -2.23 -10.43
C LEU A 75 2.10 -1.48 -10.30
N PRO A 76 2.25 -0.21 -10.70
CA PRO A 76 3.48 0.53 -10.50
C PRO A 76 3.95 0.56 -9.04
N HIS A 77 3.02 0.60 -8.10
CA HIS A 77 3.31 0.72 -6.66
C HIS A 77 3.71 -0.61 -6.00
N VAL A 78 3.24 -1.73 -6.52
CA VAL A 78 3.48 -3.06 -5.93
C VAL A 78 4.51 -3.90 -6.68
N ARG A 79 4.89 -3.46 -7.89
CA ARG A 79 5.83 -4.18 -8.75
C ARG A 79 7.16 -4.41 -8.05
N ASP A 80 7.71 -5.61 -8.22
CA ASP A 80 9.01 -6.04 -7.70
C ASP A 80 9.15 -5.93 -6.16
N ARG A 81 8.04 -5.93 -5.44
CA ARG A 81 8.01 -5.94 -3.97
C ARG A 81 7.44 -7.25 -3.44
N ALA A 82 8.02 -7.73 -2.35
CA ALA A 82 7.49 -8.88 -1.63
C ALA A 82 6.08 -8.55 -1.10
N MET A 83 5.11 -9.42 -1.35
CA MET A 83 3.71 -9.21 -0.98
C MET A 83 3.33 -10.08 0.21
N VAL A 84 2.76 -9.47 1.23
CA VAL A 84 2.05 -10.18 2.31
C VAL A 84 0.55 -10.13 2.01
N MET A 85 -0.04 -11.29 1.81
CA MET A 85 -1.47 -11.43 1.55
C MET A 85 -2.22 -11.53 2.88
N LYS A 86 -3.24 -10.68 3.07
CA LYS A 86 -4.22 -10.90 4.13
C LYS A 86 -5.45 -11.56 3.52
N ARG A 87 -5.59 -12.85 3.75
CA ARG A 87 -6.57 -13.70 3.08
C ARG A 87 -7.83 -13.86 3.92
N TYR A 88 -8.97 -13.79 3.24
CA TYR A 88 -10.33 -13.97 3.78
C TYR A 88 -11.06 -15.02 2.95
N PRO A 89 -10.79 -16.32 3.13
CA PRO A 89 -11.38 -17.36 2.30
C PRO A 89 -12.90 -17.41 2.33
N HIS A 90 -13.49 -16.88 3.42
CA HIS A 90 -14.93 -16.86 3.66
C HIS A 90 -15.55 -15.45 3.66
N GLY A 91 -14.87 -14.47 3.03
CA GLY A 91 -15.30 -13.07 3.06
C GLY A 91 -14.99 -12.40 4.40
N ILE A 92 -15.43 -11.14 4.55
CA ILE A 92 -15.07 -10.29 5.71
C ILE A 92 -15.63 -10.76 7.05
N THR A 93 -16.67 -11.58 7.03
CA THR A 93 -17.32 -12.13 8.24
C THR A 93 -16.67 -13.42 8.74
N GLY A 94 -15.80 -14.03 7.93
CA GLY A 94 -15.05 -15.22 8.30
C GLY A 94 -13.66 -14.92 8.85
N ASP A 95 -12.99 -15.97 9.32
CA ASP A 95 -11.61 -15.87 9.79
C ASP A 95 -10.65 -15.43 8.69
N PHE A 96 -9.63 -14.69 9.08
CA PHE A 96 -8.54 -14.28 8.20
C PHE A 96 -7.19 -14.74 8.71
N PHE A 97 -6.23 -14.80 7.79
CA PHE A 97 -4.84 -15.05 8.16
C PHE A 97 -3.88 -14.32 7.23
N PHE A 98 -2.71 -14.02 7.77
CA PHE A 98 -1.61 -13.49 6.97
C PHE A 98 -0.84 -14.63 6.30
N MET A 99 -0.65 -14.52 4.98
CA MET A 99 0.14 -15.46 4.21
C MET A 99 1.34 -14.73 3.60
N LYS A 100 2.52 -15.06 4.09
CA LYS A 100 3.81 -14.54 3.61
C LYS A 100 4.39 -15.45 2.53
N ARG A 101 4.37 -16.76 2.78
CA ARG A 101 4.91 -17.77 1.86
C ARG A 101 3.97 -17.98 0.68
N THR A 102 4.53 -17.95 -0.51
CA THR A 102 3.80 -18.30 -1.73
C THR A 102 3.31 -19.75 -1.64
N PRO A 103 2.02 -20.02 -1.86
CA PRO A 103 1.49 -21.37 -1.76
C PRO A 103 2.03 -22.28 -2.87
N SER A 104 2.03 -23.58 -2.59
CA SER A 104 2.35 -24.64 -3.56
C SER A 104 1.17 -25.61 -3.63
N PRO A 105 0.79 -26.12 -4.84
CA PRO A 105 1.36 -25.76 -6.14
C PRO A 105 0.96 -24.33 -6.59
N ARG A 106 1.81 -23.74 -7.41
CA ARG A 106 1.54 -22.43 -8.05
C ARG A 106 1.89 -22.47 -9.53
N PRO A 107 1.30 -21.60 -10.35
CA PRO A 107 1.75 -21.40 -11.72
C PRO A 107 3.25 -21.03 -11.78
N ASN A 108 3.95 -21.53 -12.77
CA ASN A 108 5.39 -21.30 -12.95
C ASN A 108 5.75 -19.82 -13.24
N TRP A 109 4.79 -19.05 -13.71
CA TRP A 109 4.94 -17.61 -13.98
C TRP A 109 4.76 -16.73 -12.74
N ILE A 110 4.37 -17.28 -11.58
CA ILE A 110 4.35 -16.53 -10.33
C ILE A 110 5.78 -16.37 -9.81
N SER A 111 6.26 -15.13 -9.87
CA SER A 111 7.57 -14.74 -9.32
C SER A 111 7.55 -14.74 -7.80
N THR A 112 8.70 -15.02 -7.20
CA THR A 112 8.89 -14.99 -5.75
C THR A 112 10.10 -14.15 -5.37
N CYS A 113 10.06 -13.60 -4.16
CA CYS A 113 11.13 -12.89 -3.51
C CYS A 113 11.54 -13.67 -2.26
N SER A 114 12.71 -14.29 -2.27
CA SER A 114 13.23 -15.05 -1.13
C SER A 114 13.85 -14.10 -0.13
N ILE A 115 13.34 -14.09 1.09
CA ILE A 115 13.81 -13.23 2.18
C ILE A 115 14.21 -14.11 3.36
N GLU A 116 15.46 -14.00 3.78
CA GLU A 116 15.99 -14.64 4.97
C GLU A 116 15.62 -13.81 6.20
N HIS A 117 15.06 -14.46 7.21
CA HIS A 117 14.72 -13.89 8.50
C HIS A 117 15.83 -14.17 9.52
N ASP A 118 15.90 -13.38 10.59
CA ASP A 118 16.90 -13.52 11.67
C ASP A 118 16.98 -14.93 12.28
N SER A 119 15.89 -15.71 12.15
CA SER A 119 15.84 -17.11 12.55
C SER A 119 16.56 -18.08 11.59
N GLY A 120 17.11 -17.58 10.49
CA GLY A 120 17.66 -18.39 9.39
C GLY A 120 16.59 -19.01 8.47
N ASN A 121 15.31 -18.77 8.72
CA ASN A 121 14.24 -19.27 7.87
C ASN A 121 14.09 -18.39 6.62
N ILE A 122 14.13 -19.00 5.45
CA ILE A 122 13.90 -18.33 4.17
C ILE A 122 12.42 -18.47 3.79
N ILE A 123 11.79 -17.34 3.51
CA ILE A 123 10.40 -17.28 3.06
C ILE A 123 10.36 -16.72 1.62
N ASP A 124 9.73 -17.47 0.72
CA ASP A 124 9.47 -17.06 -0.65
C ASP A 124 8.15 -16.30 -0.71
N PHE A 125 8.21 -14.99 -0.70
CA PHE A 125 7.04 -14.13 -0.82
C PHE A 125 6.58 -14.06 -2.29
N PRO A 126 5.27 -14.02 -2.58
CA PRO A 126 4.82 -13.74 -3.93
C PRO A 126 5.14 -12.30 -4.33
N VAL A 127 5.40 -12.10 -5.62
CA VAL A 127 5.64 -10.79 -6.22
C VAL A 127 4.58 -10.53 -7.28
N VAL A 128 3.92 -9.37 -7.20
CA VAL A 128 2.94 -8.92 -8.18
C VAL A 128 3.66 -8.09 -9.23
N ARG A 129 3.74 -8.59 -10.47
CA ARG A 129 4.43 -7.90 -11.58
C ARG A 129 3.50 -7.46 -12.69
N ASP A 130 2.35 -8.10 -12.80
CA ASP A 130 1.40 -7.95 -13.89
C ASP A 130 -0.02 -8.25 -13.42
N VAL A 131 -0.99 -8.02 -14.29
CA VAL A 131 -2.41 -8.25 -13.99
C VAL A 131 -2.68 -9.73 -13.70
N ALA A 132 -2.03 -10.65 -14.41
CA ALA A 132 -2.22 -12.08 -14.19
C ALA A 132 -1.82 -12.50 -12.76
N SER A 133 -0.67 -12.04 -12.27
CA SER A 133 -0.19 -12.31 -10.90
C SER A 133 -1.06 -11.63 -9.84
N LEU A 134 -1.56 -10.43 -10.12
CA LEU A 134 -2.51 -9.73 -9.24
C LEU A 134 -3.81 -10.55 -9.11
N LEU A 135 -4.44 -10.92 -10.22
CA LEU A 135 -5.67 -11.71 -10.21
C LEU A 135 -5.48 -13.07 -9.52
N TRP A 136 -4.33 -13.71 -9.72
CA TRP A 136 -4.04 -14.97 -9.03
C TRP A 136 -4.03 -14.80 -7.50
N ILE A 137 -3.37 -13.76 -6.97
CA ILE A 137 -3.35 -13.46 -5.53
C ILE A 137 -4.76 -13.17 -5.02
N ILE A 138 -5.52 -12.32 -5.71
CA ILE A 138 -6.89 -11.97 -5.30
C ILE A 138 -7.80 -13.22 -5.34
N ASN A 139 -7.62 -14.07 -6.34
CA ASN A 139 -8.38 -15.31 -6.44
C ASN A 139 -8.14 -16.30 -5.27
N LEU A 140 -7.01 -16.21 -4.57
CA LEU A 140 -6.76 -16.92 -3.32
C LEU A 140 -7.58 -16.40 -2.13
N GLY A 141 -8.45 -15.39 -2.34
CA GLY A 141 -9.22 -14.72 -1.29
C GLY A 141 -8.43 -13.64 -0.56
N CYS A 142 -7.40 -13.09 -1.18
CA CYS A 142 -6.69 -11.94 -0.64
C CYS A 142 -7.52 -10.67 -0.86
N ILE A 143 -8.03 -10.07 0.20
CA ILE A 143 -8.72 -8.79 0.15
C ILE A 143 -7.71 -7.66 0.29
N ASP A 144 -6.79 -7.78 1.25
CA ASP A 144 -5.89 -6.73 1.70
C ASP A 144 -4.45 -7.06 1.26
N LEU A 145 -3.92 -6.24 0.36
CA LEU A 145 -2.56 -6.33 -0.16
C LEU A 145 -1.62 -5.52 0.71
N ASN A 146 -0.53 -6.12 1.17
CA ASN A 146 0.44 -5.46 2.03
C ASN A 146 1.86 -5.69 1.50
N GLN A 147 2.38 -4.76 0.70
CA GLN A 147 3.72 -4.89 0.14
C GLN A 147 4.82 -4.40 1.09
N TRP A 148 6.02 -4.91 0.88
CA TRP A 148 7.24 -4.35 1.42
C TRP A 148 7.56 -2.99 0.78
N TYR A 149 8.24 -2.11 1.52
CA TYR A 149 8.67 -0.79 1.03
C TYR A 149 10.11 -0.76 0.50
N ALA A 150 10.74 -1.91 0.39
CA ALA A 150 11.93 -2.14 -0.42
C ALA A 150 11.60 -3.09 -1.57
N THR A 151 12.27 -2.96 -2.69
CA THR A 151 12.14 -3.86 -3.83
C THR A 151 12.99 -5.12 -3.63
N CYS A 152 12.67 -6.20 -4.34
CA CYS A 152 13.26 -7.52 -4.14
C CYS A 152 14.74 -7.64 -4.55
N ASP A 153 15.27 -6.66 -5.28
CA ASP A 153 16.69 -6.58 -5.64
C ASP A 153 17.58 -6.23 -4.42
N ASP A 154 17.05 -5.46 -3.47
CA ASP A 154 17.69 -5.19 -2.17
C ASP A 154 16.63 -4.86 -1.10
N THR A 155 16.17 -5.89 -0.41
CA THR A 155 15.12 -5.77 0.61
C THR A 155 15.54 -5.01 1.87
N ASN A 156 16.81 -4.69 2.01
CA ASN A 156 17.35 -3.92 3.14
C ASN A 156 17.42 -2.40 2.87
N ARG A 157 17.17 -1.96 1.63
CA ARG A 157 17.24 -0.54 1.24
C ARG A 157 15.91 -0.05 0.70
N PRO A 158 15.04 0.49 1.55
CA PRO A 158 13.76 1.06 1.13
C PRO A 158 13.96 2.29 0.24
N ASP A 159 13.00 2.54 -0.63
CA ASP A 159 12.96 3.69 -1.55
C ASP A 159 11.92 4.74 -1.12
N TYR A 160 11.24 4.51 -0.01
CA TYR A 160 10.43 5.49 0.71
C TYR A 160 10.38 5.17 2.21
N LEU A 161 10.15 6.18 3.02
CA LEU A 161 9.73 6.06 4.41
C LEU A 161 8.28 6.48 4.56
N HIS A 162 7.66 6.09 5.66
CA HIS A 162 6.26 6.41 5.89
C HIS A 162 5.95 6.62 7.37
N PHE A 163 4.84 7.33 7.61
CA PHE A 163 4.23 7.52 8.92
C PHE A 163 2.79 7.03 8.85
N ASP A 164 2.43 6.17 9.78
CA ASP A 164 1.05 5.68 9.95
C ASP A 164 0.41 6.46 11.09
N LEU A 165 -0.61 7.25 10.77
CA LEU A 165 -1.32 8.10 11.71
C LEU A 165 -2.61 7.41 12.12
N ASP A 166 -2.64 6.89 13.34
CA ASP A 166 -3.78 6.17 13.90
C ASP A 166 -4.35 6.89 15.13
N PRO A 167 -5.68 7.04 15.26
CA PRO A 167 -6.27 7.59 16.46
C PRO A 167 -6.13 6.61 17.63
N THR A 168 -5.77 7.14 18.81
CA THR A 168 -5.82 6.41 20.07
C THR A 168 -7.26 6.38 20.61
N GLU A 169 -7.48 5.74 21.73
CA GLU A 169 -8.82 5.70 22.35
C GLU A 169 -9.35 7.12 22.59
N GLY A 170 -10.58 7.37 22.16
CA GLY A 170 -11.24 8.67 22.31
C GLY A 170 -10.97 9.69 21.20
N ALA A 171 -9.90 9.53 20.40
CA ALA A 171 -9.67 10.37 19.22
C ALA A 171 -10.46 9.87 18.01
N GLY A 172 -10.96 10.81 17.20
CA GLY A 172 -11.66 10.54 15.95
C GLY A 172 -10.80 10.79 14.72
N PHE A 173 -11.43 10.77 13.56
CA PHE A 173 -10.75 10.98 12.29
C PHE A 173 -10.40 12.46 12.04
N GLU A 174 -11.13 13.41 12.63
CA GLU A 174 -10.82 14.84 12.53
C GLU A 174 -9.47 15.16 13.17
N GLU A 175 -9.14 14.57 14.33
CA GLU A 175 -7.84 14.70 14.96
C GLU A 175 -6.74 14.09 14.08
N VAL A 176 -7.04 13.00 13.38
CA VAL A 176 -6.09 12.40 12.41
C VAL A 176 -5.83 13.35 11.25
N LEU A 177 -6.85 14.02 10.71
CA LEU A 177 -6.70 15.01 9.65
C LEU A 177 -5.88 16.22 10.13
N GLU A 178 -6.10 16.69 11.37
CA GLU A 178 -5.32 17.77 11.96
C GLU A 178 -3.85 17.37 12.12
N ALA A 179 -3.59 16.19 12.68
CA ALA A 179 -2.23 15.66 12.81
C ALA A 179 -1.55 15.46 11.46
N ALA A 180 -2.27 14.99 10.43
CA ALA A 180 -1.75 14.82 9.09
C ALA A 180 -1.32 16.15 8.47
N ARG A 181 -2.14 17.21 8.61
CA ARG A 181 -1.77 18.57 8.15
C ARG A 181 -0.52 19.08 8.84
N PHE A 182 -0.41 18.87 10.14
CA PHE A 182 0.77 19.30 10.92
C PHE A 182 2.04 18.54 10.50
N VAL A 183 1.96 17.22 10.34
CA VAL A 183 3.09 16.40 9.84
C VAL A 183 3.50 16.84 8.45
N HIS A 184 2.54 17.10 7.56
CA HIS A 184 2.79 17.63 6.22
C HIS A 184 3.57 18.94 6.26
N GLN A 185 3.09 19.93 7.01
CA GLN A 185 3.76 21.23 7.15
C GLN A 185 5.21 21.11 7.63
N LEU A 186 5.47 20.21 8.58
CA LEU A 186 6.84 19.96 9.05
C LEU A 186 7.70 19.30 7.97
N LEU A 187 7.19 18.32 7.25
CA LEU A 187 7.91 17.68 6.14
C LEU A 187 8.22 18.69 5.04
N ASP A 188 7.26 19.53 4.68
CA ASP A 188 7.46 20.59 3.69
C ASP A 188 8.51 21.63 4.13
N SER A 189 8.51 22.01 5.41
CA SER A 189 9.51 22.92 5.96
C SER A 189 10.94 22.38 5.91
N LEU A 190 11.08 21.06 5.88
CA LEU A 190 12.35 20.35 5.68
C LEU A 190 12.70 20.14 4.21
N GLY A 191 11.83 20.54 3.28
CA GLY A 191 11.98 20.27 1.85
C GLY A 191 11.74 18.79 1.49
N PHE A 192 10.91 18.08 2.24
CA PHE A 192 10.59 16.66 2.04
C PHE A 192 9.28 16.52 1.28
N PRO A 193 9.30 16.23 -0.04
CA PRO A 193 8.10 15.88 -0.79
C PRO A 193 7.38 14.73 -0.08
N ASN A 194 6.08 14.88 0.08
CA ASN A 194 5.30 13.89 0.80
C ASN A 194 3.90 13.72 0.22
N LEU A 195 3.39 12.51 0.28
CA LEU A 195 2.13 12.07 -0.30
C LEU A 195 1.28 11.40 0.76
N ALA A 196 -0.01 11.64 0.72
CA ALA A 196 -0.95 11.08 1.67
C ALA A 196 -1.90 10.07 1.02
N LYS A 197 -2.34 9.09 1.80
CA LYS A 197 -3.47 8.23 1.48
C LYS A 197 -4.25 7.88 2.73
N THR A 198 -5.55 7.58 2.58
CA THR A 198 -6.31 6.98 3.66
C THR A 198 -5.80 5.56 3.94
N THR A 199 -5.90 5.11 5.18
CA THR A 199 -5.65 3.70 5.50
C THR A 199 -6.80 2.80 5.01
N GLY A 200 -7.94 3.40 4.62
CA GLY A 200 -9.20 2.71 4.41
C GLY A 200 -9.75 2.06 5.69
N SER A 201 -9.27 2.51 6.86
CA SER A 201 -9.71 2.01 8.18
C SER A 201 -10.03 3.14 9.13
N ARG A 202 -9.03 3.78 9.76
CA ARG A 202 -9.22 4.82 10.76
C ARG A 202 -8.24 5.99 10.63
N GLY A 203 -7.21 5.86 9.82
CA GLY A 203 -6.07 6.74 9.81
C GLY A 203 -5.65 7.20 8.43
N ILE A 204 -4.52 7.90 8.42
CA ILE A 204 -3.83 8.40 7.23
C ILE A 204 -2.40 7.85 7.21
N HIS A 205 -1.93 7.41 6.06
CA HIS A 205 -0.52 7.14 5.83
C HIS A 205 0.11 8.32 5.07
N ILE A 206 1.28 8.76 5.51
CA ILE A 206 2.10 9.77 4.81
C ILE A 206 3.38 9.10 4.35
N TYR A 207 3.72 9.25 3.07
CA TYR A 207 4.89 8.66 2.44
C TYR A 207 5.85 9.74 1.95
N VAL A 208 7.13 9.51 2.14
CA VAL A 208 8.22 10.38 1.68
C VAL A 208 9.12 9.53 0.79
N PRO A 209 9.23 9.84 -0.52
CA PRO A 209 10.18 9.15 -1.40
C PRO A 209 11.61 9.51 -1.00
N ILE A 210 12.48 8.50 -0.95
CA ILE A 210 13.88 8.67 -0.56
C ILE A 210 14.83 8.06 -1.59
N HIS A 211 16.04 8.58 -1.70
CA HIS A 211 17.10 7.90 -2.42
C HIS A 211 17.48 6.59 -1.71
N ARG A 212 17.58 5.52 -2.47
CA ARG A 212 18.09 4.24 -1.97
C ARG A 212 19.57 4.37 -1.63
N GLY A 213 19.88 4.28 -0.38
CA GLY A 213 21.25 4.37 0.15
C GLY A 213 21.27 3.90 1.59
N PRO A 214 20.51 4.55 2.47
CA PRO A 214 20.37 4.13 3.86
C PRO A 214 19.77 2.73 3.97
N VAL A 215 20.28 1.92 4.91
CA VAL A 215 19.66 0.65 5.25
C VAL A 215 18.41 0.88 6.09
N GLN A 216 17.51 -0.08 6.09
CA GLN A 216 16.19 0.04 6.73
C GLN A 216 16.27 0.45 8.21
N LYS A 217 17.25 -0.05 8.97
CA LYS A 217 17.48 0.35 10.35
C LYS A 217 17.74 1.85 10.49
N GLN A 218 18.47 2.45 9.55
CA GLN A 218 18.76 3.88 9.52
C GLN A 218 17.49 4.69 9.19
N VAL A 219 16.72 4.25 8.21
CA VAL A 219 15.41 4.87 7.86
C VAL A 219 14.46 4.80 9.05
N TRP A 220 14.38 3.65 9.73
CA TRP A 220 13.59 3.51 10.95
C TRP A 220 14.06 4.45 12.08
N GLN A 221 15.38 4.61 12.27
CA GLN A 221 15.93 5.53 13.27
C GLN A 221 15.56 6.99 12.97
N PHE A 222 15.64 7.38 11.70
CA PHE A 222 15.20 8.70 11.27
C PHE A 222 13.71 8.90 11.53
N ALA A 223 12.86 7.99 11.06
CA ALA A 223 11.42 8.05 11.25
C ALA A 223 11.03 8.15 12.75
N LYS A 224 11.73 7.39 13.61
CA LYS A 224 11.57 7.45 15.07
C LYS A 224 11.94 8.82 15.65
N GLY A 225 13.05 9.39 15.19
CA GLY A 225 13.48 10.73 15.61
C GLY A 225 12.45 11.78 15.22
N PHE A 226 12.02 11.76 13.97
CA PHE A 226 11.01 12.67 13.44
C PHE A 226 9.68 12.56 14.21
N ALA A 227 9.12 11.36 14.37
CA ALA A 227 7.86 11.15 15.08
C ALA A 227 7.91 11.66 16.54
N LYS A 228 9.04 11.47 17.23
CA LYS A 228 9.23 12.00 18.58
C LYS A 228 9.28 13.53 18.61
N SER A 229 9.93 14.15 17.63
CA SER A 229 9.98 15.61 17.51
C SER A 229 8.59 16.18 17.23
N VAL A 230 7.82 15.54 16.33
CA VAL A 230 6.43 15.92 16.04
C VAL A 230 5.56 15.86 17.32
N ALA A 231 5.68 14.78 18.10
CA ALA A 231 4.94 14.62 19.34
C ALA A 231 5.35 15.66 20.43
N GLN A 232 6.59 16.11 20.43
CA GLN A 232 7.06 17.18 21.33
C GLN A 232 6.53 18.56 20.92
N LEU A 233 6.32 18.80 19.63
CA LEU A 233 5.81 20.07 19.11
C LEU A 233 4.28 20.21 19.26
N ARG A 234 3.55 19.11 19.29
CA ARG A 234 2.08 19.07 19.46
C ARG A 234 1.69 17.99 20.48
N PRO A 235 2.14 18.13 21.74
CA PRO A 235 1.94 17.11 22.78
C PRO A 235 0.47 16.91 23.18
N GLU A 236 -0.39 17.87 22.90
CA GLU A 236 -1.84 17.80 23.16
C GLU A 236 -2.61 16.98 22.10
N LEU A 237 -2.04 16.80 20.93
CA LEU A 237 -2.67 16.12 19.79
C LEU A 237 -1.97 14.81 19.41
N ILE A 238 -0.64 14.79 19.51
CA ILE A 238 0.19 13.75 18.88
C ILE A 238 0.98 12.97 19.91
N THR A 239 1.04 11.67 19.73
CA THR A 239 1.93 10.78 20.49
C THR A 239 2.81 9.94 19.56
N ALA A 240 4.01 9.60 20.01
CA ALA A 240 4.89 8.61 19.41
C ALA A 240 5.13 7.40 20.34
N GLU A 241 4.25 7.22 21.34
CA GLU A 241 4.38 6.10 22.28
C GLU A 241 3.98 4.78 21.62
N TYR A 242 4.96 3.92 21.45
CA TYR A 242 4.76 2.63 20.80
C TYR A 242 3.97 1.63 21.67
N ARG A 243 4.16 1.68 22.99
CA ARG A 243 3.53 0.74 23.91
C ARG A 243 2.06 1.08 24.09
N VAL A 244 1.16 0.20 23.62
CA VAL A 244 -0.30 0.41 23.67
C VAL A 244 -0.77 0.84 25.07
N ALA A 245 -0.34 0.16 26.12
CA ALA A 245 -0.74 0.44 27.49
C ALA A 245 -0.28 1.82 28.04
N LYS A 246 0.62 2.51 27.33
CA LYS A 246 1.15 3.84 27.71
C LYS A 246 0.68 4.96 26.78
N ARG A 247 -0.10 4.65 25.76
CA ARG A 247 -0.62 5.65 24.83
C ARG A 247 -1.62 6.53 25.53
N PRO A 248 -1.46 7.86 25.47
CA PRO A 248 -2.45 8.77 26.01
C PRO A 248 -3.74 8.65 25.18
N PRO A 249 -4.93 8.74 25.79
CA PRO A 249 -6.21 8.83 25.08
C PRO A 249 -6.33 10.19 24.36
N ASN A 250 -7.26 10.28 23.41
CA ASN A 250 -7.57 11.49 22.63
C ASN A 250 -6.37 12.07 21.87
N HIS A 251 -5.46 11.20 21.41
CA HIS A 251 -4.27 11.59 20.64
C HIS A 251 -4.23 10.83 19.30
N VAL A 252 -3.37 11.29 18.43
CA VAL A 252 -3.02 10.59 17.18
C VAL A 252 -1.61 10.02 17.34
N LEU A 253 -1.49 8.71 17.18
CA LEU A 253 -0.21 8.05 17.12
C LEU A 253 0.45 8.33 15.76
N VAL A 254 1.65 8.86 15.76
CA VAL A 254 2.54 8.86 14.58
C VAL A 254 3.41 7.60 14.68
N ASP A 255 2.93 6.51 14.08
CA ASP A 255 3.63 5.22 14.15
C ASP A 255 4.78 5.17 13.14
N TYR A 256 5.99 5.36 13.66
CA TYR A 256 7.25 5.20 12.94
C TYR A 256 7.67 3.73 12.81
N ASN A 257 7.12 2.86 13.64
CA ASN A 257 7.60 1.49 13.78
C ASN A 257 7.22 0.62 12.59
N GLN A 258 6.28 1.10 11.78
CA GLN A 258 5.98 0.47 10.50
C GLN A 258 7.17 0.52 9.52
N ASN A 259 8.17 1.37 9.73
CA ASN A 259 9.44 1.35 9.00
C ASN A 259 10.42 0.27 9.50
N ALA A 260 10.09 -0.52 10.52
CA ALA A 260 10.95 -1.61 10.97
C ALA A 260 10.97 -2.74 9.95
N TRP A 261 12.09 -3.47 9.89
CA TRP A 261 12.27 -4.57 8.96
C TRP A 261 11.17 -5.63 9.08
N GLY A 262 10.66 -6.08 7.94
CA GLY A 262 9.59 -7.08 7.88
C GLY A 262 8.19 -6.54 8.19
N ARG A 263 8.02 -5.24 8.42
CA ARG A 263 6.71 -4.59 8.52
C ARG A 263 6.17 -4.23 7.15
N THR A 264 4.86 -4.20 7.04
CA THR A 264 4.13 -3.85 5.81
C THR A 264 2.89 -3.05 6.15
N LEU A 265 2.47 -2.20 5.23
CA LEU A 265 1.21 -1.48 5.28
C LEU A 265 0.32 -1.87 4.10
N ALA A 266 -0.96 -1.59 4.22
CA ALA A 266 -1.88 -1.74 3.11
C ALA A 266 -1.41 -0.97 1.90
N SER A 267 -1.36 -1.64 0.75
CA SER A 267 -0.99 -1.03 -0.53
C SER A 267 -1.96 0.09 -0.89
N VAL A 268 -1.46 1.05 -1.69
CA VAL A 268 -2.35 2.00 -2.37
C VAL A 268 -3.40 1.24 -3.18
N TYR A 269 -4.62 1.73 -3.20
CA TYR A 269 -5.78 1.09 -3.84
C TYR A 269 -6.17 -0.29 -3.29
N SER A 270 -5.53 -0.78 -2.23
CA SER A 270 -5.94 -2.03 -1.59
C SER A 270 -7.32 -1.88 -0.95
N VAL A 271 -8.23 -2.82 -1.26
CA VAL A 271 -9.51 -2.92 -0.56
C VAL A 271 -9.25 -3.34 0.89
N ARG A 272 -10.04 -2.78 1.81
CA ARG A 272 -9.96 -3.12 3.23
C ARG A 272 -11.17 -3.96 3.64
N PRO A 273 -10.98 -4.94 4.51
CA PRO A 273 -12.06 -5.82 4.98
C PRO A 273 -12.94 -5.09 6.03
N LYS A 274 -13.47 -3.92 5.65
CA LYS A 274 -14.40 -3.11 6.44
C LYS A 274 -15.80 -3.23 5.87
N ARG A 275 -16.84 -2.98 6.69
CA ARG A 275 -18.24 -3.14 6.28
C ARG A 275 -18.60 -2.34 5.02
N ALA A 276 -18.02 -1.15 4.85
CA ALA A 276 -18.24 -0.29 3.69
C ALA A 276 -17.34 -0.64 2.48
N ALA A 277 -16.59 -1.74 2.49
CA ALA A 277 -15.64 -2.13 1.44
C ALA A 277 -14.71 -0.97 1.04
N THR A 278 -14.19 -0.24 2.04
CA THR A 278 -13.32 0.92 1.86
C THR A 278 -12.01 0.54 1.20
N THR A 279 -11.33 1.52 0.60
CA THR A 279 -10.04 1.36 -0.06
C THR A 279 -8.99 2.24 0.60
N SER A 280 -7.73 1.82 0.48
CA SER A 280 -6.58 2.64 0.89
C SER A 280 -6.24 3.61 -0.24
N ALA A 281 -6.91 4.76 -0.26
CA ALA A 281 -6.97 5.67 -1.39
C ALA A 281 -5.96 6.83 -1.27
N PRO A 282 -5.15 7.12 -2.31
CA PRO A 282 -4.45 8.39 -2.43
C PRO A 282 -5.40 9.58 -2.30
N VAL A 283 -4.96 10.57 -1.55
CA VAL A 283 -5.69 11.83 -1.35
C VAL A 283 -4.73 13.00 -1.45
N SER A 284 -5.23 14.13 -1.95
CA SER A 284 -4.46 15.36 -1.99
C SER A 284 -4.46 16.06 -0.63
N TRP A 285 -3.49 16.92 -0.40
CA TRP A 285 -3.44 17.74 0.82
C TRP A 285 -4.59 18.76 0.88
N GLU A 286 -5.12 19.12 -0.28
CA GLU A 286 -6.31 19.97 -0.39
C GLU A 286 -7.57 19.22 0.06
N GLU A 287 -7.76 17.96 -0.33
CA GLU A 287 -8.86 17.12 0.16
C GLU A 287 -8.78 16.93 1.68
N ILE A 288 -7.58 16.68 2.24
CA ILE A 288 -7.38 16.60 3.70
C ILE A 288 -7.74 17.92 4.39
N SER A 289 -7.42 19.05 3.77
CA SER A 289 -7.70 20.38 4.33
C SER A 289 -9.19 20.74 4.31
N ARG A 290 -9.93 20.27 3.29
CA ARG A 290 -11.38 20.47 3.18
C ARG A 290 -12.17 19.53 4.11
N GLY A 291 -11.53 18.51 4.65
CA GLY A 291 -12.20 17.43 5.36
C GLY A 291 -12.68 16.32 4.42
N LEU A 292 -12.41 15.09 4.75
CA LEU A 292 -12.83 13.88 4.04
C LEU A 292 -13.22 12.79 5.03
N LYS A 293 -13.92 11.77 4.56
CA LYS A 293 -14.26 10.58 5.36
C LYS A 293 -13.62 9.34 4.74
N ILE A 294 -13.32 8.36 5.56
CA ILE A 294 -12.79 7.07 5.08
C ILE A 294 -13.75 6.41 4.10
N GLU A 295 -15.06 6.53 4.35
CA GLU A 295 -16.13 5.95 3.55
C GLU A 295 -16.35 6.65 2.20
N ASP A 296 -15.71 7.79 1.95
CA ASP A 296 -15.72 8.44 0.64
C ASP A 296 -14.97 7.62 -0.41
N PHE A 297 -14.12 6.67 0.03
CA PHE A 297 -13.24 5.87 -0.81
C PHE A 297 -13.58 4.38 -0.67
N ARG A 298 -14.34 3.86 -1.62
CA ARG A 298 -14.85 2.48 -1.60
C ARG A 298 -14.54 1.75 -2.91
N LEU A 299 -14.68 0.44 -2.85
CA LEU A 299 -14.51 -0.44 -4.00
C LEU A 299 -15.36 0.00 -5.21
N ASP A 300 -16.58 0.47 -4.97
CA ASP A 300 -17.54 0.82 -6.02
C ASP A 300 -17.32 2.19 -6.67
N ASN A 301 -16.56 3.11 -6.02
CA ASN A 301 -16.35 4.46 -6.53
C ASN A 301 -14.90 4.84 -6.86
N MET A 302 -13.95 3.94 -6.62
CA MET A 302 -12.54 4.24 -6.88
C MET A 302 -12.23 4.38 -8.38
N ARG A 303 -12.84 3.54 -9.23
CA ARG A 303 -12.63 3.63 -10.68
C ARG A 303 -13.12 4.96 -11.25
N PRO A 304 -14.34 5.44 -10.99
CA PRO A 304 -14.76 6.80 -11.39
C PRO A 304 -13.79 7.89 -10.93
N ARG A 305 -13.33 7.83 -9.67
CA ARG A 305 -12.34 8.78 -9.14
C ARG A 305 -11.04 8.75 -9.94
N LEU A 306 -10.49 7.58 -10.23
CA LEU A 306 -9.27 7.44 -11.01
C LEU A 306 -9.43 7.94 -12.44
N CYS A 307 -10.61 7.79 -13.02
CA CYS A 307 -10.95 8.38 -14.30
C CYS A 307 -10.88 9.90 -14.29
N GLU A 308 -11.36 10.51 -13.22
CA GLU A 308 -11.47 11.97 -13.09
C GLU A 308 -10.11 12.61 -12.80
N ILE A 309 -9.35 12.08 -11.83
CA ILE A 309 -8.16 12.75 -11.30
C ILE A 309 -6.85 11.99 -11.55
N GLY A 310 -6.90 10.76 -12.05
CA GLY A 310 -5.71 9.91 -12.21
C GLY A 310 -5.12 9.43 -10.90
N ASP A 311 -3.87 8.97 -10.95
CA ASP A 311 -3.12 8.53 -9.77
C ASP A 311 -2.38 9.70 -9.12
N LEU A 312 -2.87 10.15 -7.97
CA LEU A 312 -2.25 11.21 -7.17
C LEU A 312 -0.86 10.82 -6.63
N TRP A 313 -0.49 9.54 -6.70
CA TRP A 313 0.80 9.05 -6.21
C TRP A 313 1.85 8.85 -7.30
N THR A 314 1.56 9.22 -8.54
CA THR A 314 2.55 9.29 -9.63
C THR A 314 3.86 9.99 -9.22
N PRO A 315 3.83 11.10 -8.43
CA PRO A 315 5.05 11.78 -8.01
C PRO A 315 6.00 10.92 -7.12
N LEU A 316 5.53 9.79 -6.57
CA LEU A 316 6.38 8.86 -5.82
C LEU A 316 7.51 8.24 -6.69
N PHE A 317 7.27 8.17 -8.01
CA PHE A 317 8.21 7.57 -8.95
C PHE A 317 9.20 8.59 -9.54
N ASP A 318 8.97 9.87 -9.33
CA ASP A 318 9.83 10.94 -9.83
C ASP A 318 11.20 10.91 -9.11
N PRO A 319 12.32 10.63 -9.80
CA PRO A 319 13.63 10.58 -9.18
C PRO A 319 14.07 11.93 -8.60
N ASP A 320 13.61 13.05 -9.18
CA ASP A 320 13.97 14.39 -8.74
C ASP A 320 13.25 14.82 -7.45
N ARG A 321 12.23 14.06 -7.06
CA ARG A 321 11.48 14.27 -5.80
C ARG A 321 11.97 13.42 -4.64
N ARG A 322 13.06 12.68 -4.79
CA ARG A 322 13.57 11.81 -3.74
C ARG A 322 14.46 12.57 -2.78
N VAL A 323 14.26 12.35 -1.49
CA VAL A 323 15.04 12.96 -0.42
C VAL A 323 16.32 12.17 -0.17
N ASP A 324 17.46 12.85 -0.07
CA ASP A 324 18.67 12.27 0.51
C ASP A 324 18.60 12.35 2.04
N LEU A 325 18.49 11.21 2.69
CA LEU A 325 18.48 11.13 4.15
C LEU A 325 19.88 11.21 4.78
N SER A 326 20.95 11.10 3.99
CA SER A 326 22.33 11.03 4.51
C SER A 326 22.71 12.18 5.45
N PRO A 327 22.30 13.45 5.21
CA PRO A 327 22.58 14.56 6.11
C PRO A 327 21.94 14.43 7.48
N PHE A 328 20.82 13.72 7.57
CA PHE A 328 20.03 13.55 8.80
C PHE A 328 20.38 12.29 9.60
N LEU A 329 21.19 11.41 9.01
CA LEU A 329 21.62 10.18 9.67
C LEU A 329 22.84 10.50 10.54
N LYS A 330 22.81 10.12 11.81
CA LYS A 330 23.99 10.21 12.67
C LYS A 330 25.10 9.40 12.00
N ARG A 331 26.25 10.03 11.72
CA ARG A 331 27.46 9.32 11.33
C ARG A 331 27.74 8.28 12.43
N GLY A 332 27.66 7.01 12.09
CA GLY A 332 28.02 5.94 13.01
C GLY A 332 29.43 6.25 13.51
N ARG A 333 29.64 6.35 14.82
CA ARG A 333 31.00 6.26 15.34
C ARG A 333 31.54 4.93 14.85
N ALA A 334 32.56 5.01 13.98
CA ALA A 334 33.38 3.86 13.67
C ALA A 334 33.94 3.38 15.01
N GLY A 335 33.46 2.26 15.51
CA GLY A 335 33.98 1.52 16.63
C GLY A 335 34.77 0.35 16.12
#